data_50eceea5f77869ab34a106f682933a4e
#
_entry.id   50eceea5f77869ab34a106f682933a4e
#
_cell.length_a   1.000
_cell.length_b   1.000
_cell.length_c   1.000
_cell.angle_alpha   90.00
_cell.angle_beta   90.00
_cell.angle_gamma   90.00
#
_symmetry.space_group_name_H-M   'P 1'
#
loop_
_entity.id
_entity.type
_entity.pdbx_description
1 polymer ?
#
loop_
_entity_poly.entity_id
_entity_poly.type
_entity_poly.pdbx_seq_one_letter_code
_entity_poly.pdbx_strand_id
1 'polypeptide(L)'
;MPDLTPLWISIKVGFISTIIVSILGIFICRTLYKRKGHATQFLESLILLPIVLPPTVLGFIFIIVFSPRTFVGQFFQNVLHLPVVFTMTGAVIASVIVSFPLMYQHTIQGFRSINPKMLNTARTMGASERKIFYRLILPLSKRSIIAGIMMSFARAIGEFGATLMVAGYIPNKTNTLPLEIYFLVEQGKENQAWLWVLVLVAFSITVISMLNFANRDKVQEVD
;
A
#
# COMPACT_ATOMS: atom_id res chain seq x y z
N MET A 1 3.26 -1.47 32.34
CA MET A 1 2.75 -0.70 31.21
C MET A 1 2.70 -1.61 30.00
N PRO A 2 1.70 -1.53 29.13
CA PRO A 2 1.72 -2.33 27.89
C PRO A 2 2.96 -1.95 27.09
N ASP A 3 3.59 -2.96 26.49
CA ASP A 3 4.73 -2.75 25.60
C ASP A 3 4.24 -2.09 24.31
N LEU A 4 4.68 -0.88 24.01
CA LEU A 4 4.27 -0.11 22.81
C LEU A 4 5.01 -0.53 21.55
N THR A 5 5.88 -1.52 21.63
CA THR A 5 6.67 -2.01 20.49
C THR A 5 5.81 -2.45 19.29
N PRO A 6 4.67 -3.18 19.47
CA PRO A 6 3.82 -3.56 18.35
C PRO A 6 3.25 -2.37 17.58
N LEU A 7 2.89 -1.31 18.31
CA LEU A 7 2.41 -0.06 17.70
C LEU A 7 3.51 0.59 16.85
N TRP A 8 4.72 0.72 17.41
CA TRP A 8 5.87 1.29 16.70
C TRP A 8 6.24 0.51 15.44
N ILE A 9 6.26 -0.82 15.52
CA ILE A 9 6.55 -1.70 14.38
C ILE A 9 5.47 -1.50 13.31
N SER A 10 4.19 -1.50 13.67
CA SER A 10 3.10 -1.29 12.71
C SER A 10 3.19 0.07 12.02
N ILE A 11 3.48 1.14 12.77
CA ILE A 11 3.65 2.47 12.20
C ILE A 11 4.84 2.51 11.24
N LYS A 12 5.99 1.93 11.62
CA LYS A 12 7.18 1.85 10.76
C LYS A 12 6.90 1.08 9.48
N VAL A 13 6.33 -0.12 9.58
CA VAL A 13 5.97 -0.95 8.42
C VAL A 13 4.98 -0.22 7.54
N GLY A 14 3.90 0.31 8.09
CA GLY A 14 2.89 1.05 7.35
C GLY A 14 3.44 2.29 6.64
N PHE A 15 4.26 3.08 7.33
CA PHE A 15 4.84 4.30 6.77
C PHE A 15 5.84 4.01 5.64
N ILE A 16 6.78 3.09 5.86
CA ILE A 16 7.78 2.70 4.84
C ILE A 16 7.08 2.12 3.62
N SER A 17 6.13 1.20 3.83
CA SER A 17 5.36 0.58 2.75
C SER A 17 4.59 1.63 1.96
N THR A 18 3.94 2.58 2.63
CA THR A 18 3.17 3.64 1.97
C THR A 18 4.04 4.55 1.13
N ILE A 19 5.24 4.91 1.58
CA ILE A 19 6.19 5.70 0.79
C ILE A 19 6.55 4.94 -0.49
N ILE A 20 6.94 3.67 -0.36
CA ILE A 20 7.32 2.82 -1.51
C ILE A 20 6.16 2.71 -2.49
N VAL A 21 4.97 2.38 -1.99
CA VAL A 21 3.75 2.21 -2.80
C VAL A 21 3.36 3.51 -3.50
N SER A 22 3.50 4.65 -2.84
CA SER A 22 3.18 5.97 -3.42
C SER A 22 4.10 6.32 -4.59
N ILE A 23 5.39 6.11 -4.42
CA ILE A 23 6.39 6.38 -5.47
C ILE A 23 6.15 5.44 -6.66
N LEU A 24 6.08 4.14 -6.40
CA LEU A 24 5.86 3.12 -7.44
C LEU A 24 4.50 3.31 -8.12
N GLY A 25 3.43 3.59 -7.36
CA GLY A 25 2.09 3.78 -7.87
C GLY A 25 2.00 4.96 -8.84
N ILE A 26 2.53 6.13 -8.45
CA ILE A 26 2.56 7.31 -9.33
C ILE A 26 3.38 7.03 -10.59
N PHE A 27 4.55 6.38 -10.46
CA PHE A 27 5.41 6.03 -11.59
C PHE A 27 4.75 5.06 -12.56
N ILE A 28 4.17 3.97 -12.06
CA ILE A 28 3.48 2.96 -12.87
C ILE A 28 2.23 3.55 -13.52
N CYS A 29 1.41 4.31 -12.77
CA CYS A 29 0.24 4.98 -13.33
C CYS A 29 0.62 5.97 -14.43
N ARG A 30 1.72 6.72 -14.29
CA ARG A 30 2.22 7.62 -15.33
C ARG A 30 2.52 6.88 -16.65
N THR A 31 3.01 5.66 -16.58
CA THR A 31 3.32 4.86 -17.77
C THR A 31 2.09 4.20 -18.40
N LEU A 32 1.09 3.86 -17.57
CA LEU A 32 -0.07 3.08 -17.99
C LEU A 32 -1.31 3.92 -18.33
N TYR A 33 -1.49 5.14 -17.77
CA TYR A 33 -2.74 5.90 -17.92
C TYR A 33 -3.15 6.21 -19.36
N LYS A 34 -2.19 6.28 -20.29
CA LYS A 34 -2.44 6.51 -21.72
C LYS A 34 -2.52 5.22 -22.55
N ARG A 35 -2.01 4.13 -21.99
CA ARG A 35 -1.93 2.88 -22.74
C ARG A 35 -3.29 2.18 -22.76
N LYS A 36 -3.64 1.65 -23.91
CA LYS A 36 -4.84 0.85 -24.15
C LYS A 36 -4.42 -0.44 -24.85
N GLY A 37 -5.19 -1.50 -24.66
CA GLY A 37 -4.94 -2.79 -25.32
C GLY A 37 -4.79 -3.95 -24.34
N HIS A 38 -4.78 -5.17 -24.88
CA HIS A 38 -4.81 -6.42 -24.09
C HIS A 38 -3.62 -6.56 -23.13
N ALA A 39 -2.42 -6.17 -23.58
CA ALA A 39 -1.23 -6.22 -22.72
C ALA A 39 -1.36 -5.30 -21.49
N THR A 40 -1.94 -4.10 -21.67
CA THR A 40 -2.18 -3.19 -20.54
C THR A 40 -3.23 -3.73 -19.58
N GLN A 41 -4.32 -4.30 -20.12
CA GLN A 41 -5.36 -4.94 -19.31
C GLN A 41 -4.80 -6.11 -18.49
N PHE A 42 -3.96 -6.94 -19.11
CA PHE A 42 -3.30 -8.04 -18.40
C PHE A 42 -2.39 -7.56 -17.28
N LEU A 43 -1.57 -6.51 -17.53
CA LEU A 43 -0.74 -5.90 -16.49
C LEU A 43 -1.57 -5.30 -15.35
N GLU A 44 -2.69 -4.64 -15.67
CA GLU A 44 -3.62 -4.11 -14.66
C GLU A 44 -4.23 -5.25 -13.83
N SER A 45 -4.58 -6.38 -14.45
CA SER A 45 -5.08 -7.56 -13.74
C SER A 45 -4.04 -8.13 -12.78
N LEU A 46 -2.76 -8.20 -13.19
CA LEU A 46 -1.66 -8.63 -12.31
C LEU A 46 -1.46 -7.69 -11.12
N ILE A 47 -1.56 -6.38 -11.36
CA ILE A 47 -1.46 -5.36 -10.29
C ILE A 47 -2.60 -5.53 -9.27
N LEU A 48 -3.80 -5.88 -9.73
CA LEU A 48 -4.98 -6.01 -8.88
C LEU A 48 -5.10 -7.40 -8.24
N LEU A 49 -4.32 -8.37 -8.68
CA LEU A 49 -4.36 -9.76 -8.19
C LEU A 49 -4.28 -9.88 -6.66
N PRO A 50 -3.44 -9.08 -5.93
CA PRO A 50 -3.36 -9.16 -4.48
C PRO A 50 -4.66 -8.82 -3.73
N ILE A 51 -5.63 -8.16 -4.36
CA ILE A 51 -6.95 -7.90 -3.74
C ILE A 51 -7.78 -9.19 -3.69
N VAL A 52 -7.65 -10.04 -4.68
CA VAL A 52 -8.48 -11.25 -4.85
C VAL A 52 -7.86 -12.45 -4.14
N LEU A 53 -6.55 -12.54 -4.14
CA LEU A 53 -5.84 -13.65 -3.50
C LEU A 53 -5.93 -13.54 -1.97
N PRO A 54 -6.19 -14.66 -1.27
CA PRO A 54 -6.08 -14.71 0.18
C PRO A 54 -4.67 -14.27 0.62
N PRO A 55 -4.55 -13.42 1.67
CA PRO A 55 -3.25 -12.94 2.13
C PRO A 55 -2.27 -14.05 2.51
N THR A 56 -2.77 -15.19 3.01
CA THR A 56 -1.96 -16.37 3.33
C THR A 56 -1.33 -17.01 2.08
N VAL A 57 -2.06 -17.01 0.95
CA VAL A 57 -1.53 -17.50 -0.33
C VAL A 57 -0.41 -16.60 -0.83
N LEU A 58 -0.60 -15.29 -0.74
CA LEU A 58 0.47 -14.33 -1.06
C LEU A 58 1.69 -14.53 -0.18
N GLY A 59 1.48 -14.70 1.13
CA GLY A 59 2.55 -14.98 2.08
C GLY A 59 3.33 -16.24 1.75
N PHE A 60 2.64 -17.32 1.37
CA PHE A 60 3.27 -18.57 0.91
C PHE A 60 4.12 -18.35 -0.34
N ILE A 61 3.60 -17.64 -1.34
CA ILE A 61 4.35 -17.30 -2.56
C ILE A 61 5.62 -16.50 -2.18
N PHE A 62 5.50 -15.54 -1.27
CA PHE A 62 6.65 -14.73 -0.85
C PHE A 62 7.74 -15.55 -0.15
N ILE A 63 7.36 -16.50 0.72
CA ILE A 63 8.35 -17.39 1.35
C ILE A 63 9.13 -18.14 0.28
N ILE A 64 8.45 -18.67 -0.75
CA ILE A 64 9.11 -19.39 -1.85
C ILE A 64 10.01 -18.44 -2.63
N VAL A 65 9.47 -17.31 -3.09
CA VAL A 65 10.20 -16.36 -3.95
C VAL A 65 11.42 -15.75 -3.26
N PHE A 66 11.26 -15.36 -1.99
CA PHE A 66 12.33 -14.71 -1.21
C PHE A 66 13.15 -15.68 -0.35
N SER A 67 12.96 -17.00 -0.52
CA SER A 67 13.80 -18.00 0.13
C SER A 67 15.28 -17.76 -0.20
N PRO A 68 16.20 -17.93 0.77
CA PRO A 68 17.65 -17.83 0.52
C PRO A 68 18.18 -18.81 -0.55
N ARG A 69 17.36 -19.80 -0.94
CA ARG A 69 17.71 -20.78 -1.99
C ARG A 69 17.38 -20.30 -3.40
N THR A 70 16.59 -19.24 -3.56
CA THR A 70 16.18 -18.70 -4.86
C THR A 70 17.09 -17.56 -5.29
N PHE A 71 17.14 -17.30 -6.60
CA PHE A 71 17.87 -16.15 -7.14
C PHE A 71 17.45 -14.83 -6.54
N VAL A 72 16.11 -14.62 -6.39
CA VAL A 72 15.54 -13.39 -5.81
C VAL A 72 15.95 -13.25 -4.34
N GLY A 73 15.81 -14.32 -3.54
CA GLY A 73 16.21 -14.29 -2.14
C GLY A 73 17.70 -14.02 -1.95
N GLN A 74 18.55 -14.67 -2.77
CA GLN A 74 20.00 -14.43 -2.75
C GLN A 74 20.35 -12.99 -3.15
N PHE A 75 19.68 -12.43 -4.14
CA PHE A 75 19.86 -11.03 -4.53
C PHE A 75 19.54 -10.08 -3.37
N PHE A 76 18.40 -10.27 -2.70
CA PHE A 76 18.04 -9.46 -1.54
C PHE A 76 19.04 -9.62 -0.38
N GLN A 77 19.47 -10.83 -0.11
CA GLN A 77 20.38 -11.13 1.02
C GLN A 77 21.82 -10.69 0.74
N ASN A 78 22.36 -11.01 -0.44
CA ASN A 78 23.81 -10.87 -0.72
C ASN A 78 24.15 -9.53 -1.38
N VAL A 79 23.23 -8.96 -2.19
CA VAL A 79 23.49 -7.70 -2.91
C VAL A 79 22.91 -6.51 -2.14
N LEU A 80 21.67 -6.62 -1.68
CA LEU A 80 21.02 -5.53 -0.94
C LEU A 80 21.28 -5.59 0.57
N HIS A 81 21.82 -6.68 1.09
CA HIS A 81 22.00 -6.95 2.53
C HIS A 81 20.67 -6.82 3.33
N LEU A 82 19.56 -7.14 2.70
CA LEU A 82 18.19 -7.05 3.24
C LEU A 82 17.55 -8.45 3.26
N PRO A 83 17.80 -9.28 4.27
CA PRO A 83 17.09 -10.56 4.41
C PRO A 83 15.58 -10.29 4.52
N VAL A 84 14.77 -11.11 3.82
CA VAL A 84 13.31 -10.91 3.75
C VAL A 84 12.57 -11.83 4.71
N VAL A 85 12.84 -13.12 4.64
CA VAL A 85 12.10 -14.11 5.44
C VAL A 85 12.43 -13.98 6.92
N PHE A 86 11.41 -13.97 7.77
CA PHE A 86 11.48 -13.77 9.24
C PHE A 86 12.14 -12.45 9.67
N THR A 87 11.88 -11.38 8.91
CA THR A 87 12.40 -10.04 9.22
C THR A 87 11.36 -8.95 9.02
N MET A 88 11.64 -7.76 9.55
CA MET A 88 10.84 -6.56 9.31
C MET A 88 10.78 -6.20 7.80
N THR A 89 11.85 -6.47 7.05
CA THR A 89 11.86 -6.30 5.58
C THR A 89 10.76 -7.13 4.92
N GLY A 90 10.54 -8.37 5.37
CA GLY A 90 9.46 -9.22 4.91
C GLY A 90 8.08 -8.63 5.20
N ALA A 91 7.87 -8.09 6.40
CA ALA A 91 6.63 -7.40 6.74
C ALA A 91 6.37 -6.18 5.83
N VAL A 92 7.42 -5.39 5.54
CA VAL A 92 7.32 -4.23 4.62
C VAL A 92 6.97 -4.70 3.21
N ILE A 93 7.64 -5.71 2.67
CA ILE A 93 7.38 -6.23 1.32
C ILE A 93 5.96 -6.77 1.21
N ALA A 94 5.50 -7.56 2.19
CA ALA A 94 4.12 -8.05 2.25
C ALA A 94 3.12 -6.89 2.23
N SER A 95 3.32 -5.89 3.09
CA SER A 95 2.47 -4.70 3.16
C SER A 95 2.48 -3.88 1.87
N VAL A 96 3.64 -3.73 1.22
CA VAL A 96 3.76 -3.06 -0.10
C VAL A 96 2.90 -3.76 -1.14
N ILE A 97 3.05 -5.06 -1.30
CA ILE A 97 2.37 -5.81 -2.37
C ILE A 97 0.86 -5.81 -2.14
N VAL A 98 0.41 -5.98 -0.90
CA VAL A 98 -1.02 -6.05 -0.57
C VAL A 98 -1.70 -4.66 -0.61
N SER A 99 -0.99 -3.58 -0.33
CA SER A 99 -1.54 -2.21 -0.37
C SER A 99 -1.38 -1.54 -1.73
N PHE A 100 -0.47 -1.99 -2.59
CA PHE A 100 -0.18 -1.42 -3.90
C PHE A 100 -1.40 -1.28 -4.82
N PRO A 101 -2.30 -2.27 -4.93
CA PRO A 101 -3.49 -2.17 -5.76
C PRO A 101 -4.38 -0.96 -5.43
N LEU A 102 -4.51 -0.61 -4.15
CA LEU A 102 -5.33 0.52 -3.70
C LEU A 102 -4.73 1.85 -4.18
N MET A 103 -3.42 2.01 -4.02
CA MET A 103 -2.71 3.19 -4.54
C MET A 103 -2.86 3.29 -6.06
N TYR A 104 -2.67 2.16 -6.76
CA TYR A 104 -2.80 2.09 -8.21
C TYR A 104 -4.21 2.53 -8.66
N GLN A 105 -5.27 1.93 -8.09
CA GLN A 105 -6.65 2.23 -8.48
C GLN A 105 -7.00 3.71 -8.30
N HIS A 106 -6.70 4.29 -7.15
CA HIS A 106 -6.99 5.69 -6.90
C HIS A 106 -6.20 6.63 -7.82
N THR A 107 -4.91 6.35 -8.01
CA THR A 107 -4.04 7.19 -8.83
C THR A 107 -4.41 7.11 -10.31
N ILE A 108 -4.64 5.90 -10.85
CA ILE A 108 -4.97 5.72 -12.26
C ILE A 108 -6.34 6.33 -12.61
N GLN A 109 -7.32 6.22 -11.70
CA GLN A 109 -8.62 6.87 -11.84
C GLN A 109 -8.48 8.39 -11.84
N GLY A 110 -7.66 8.94 -10.92
CA GLY A 110 -7.36 10.38 -10.90
C GLY A 110 -6.73 10.85 -12.21
N PHE A 111 -5.79 10.12 -12.78
CA PHE A 111 -5.17 10.49 -14.06
C PHE A 111 -6.14 10.37 -15.24
N ARG A 112 -6.98 9.34 -15.26
CA ARG A 112 -7.97 9.11 -16.33
C ARG A 112 -9.19 10.01 -16.26
N SER A 113 -9.49 10.63 -15.11
CA SER A 113 -10.63 11.55 -14.94
C SER A 113 -10.40 12.93 -15.56
N ILE A 114 -9.18 13.26 -15.95
CA ILE A 114 -8.84 14.56 -16.53
C ILE A 114 -9.37 14.64 -17.96
N ASN A 115 -10.05 15.75 -18.27
CA ASN A 115 -10.65 15.96 -19.58
C ASN A 115 -9.58 15.91 -20.70
N PRO A 116 -9.71 15.01 -21.69
CA PRO A 116 -8.74 14.90 -22.79
C PRO A 116 -8.62 16.18 -23.62
N LYS A 117 -9.69 16.99 -23.72
CA LYS A 117 -9.65 18.28 -24.44
C LYS A 117 -8.62 19.24 -23.81
N MET A 118 -8.59 19.32 -22.47
CA MET A 118 -7.61 20.15 -21.76
C MET A 118 -6.17 19.71 -22.06
N LEU A 119 -5.90 18.40 -22.09
CA LEU A 119 -4.58 17.87 -22.40
C LEU A 119 -4.19 18.14 -23.87
N ASN A 120 -5.15 18.06 -24.79
CA ASN A 120 -4.93 18.35 -26.21
C ASN A 120 -4.66 19.85 -26.45
N THR A 121 -5.42 20.74 -25.79
CA THR A 121 -5.16 22.19 -25.84
C THR A 121 -3.74 22.53 -25.35
N ALA A 122 -3.32 21.92 -24.25
CA ALA A 122 -1.95 22.14 -23.77
C ALA A 122 -0.88 21.67 -24.79
N ARG A 123 -1.15 20.58 -25.55
CA ARG A 123 -0.26 20.11 -26.63
C ARG A 123 -0.22 21.08 -27.81
N THR A 124 -1.36 21.59 -28.25
CA THR A 124 -1.41 22.60 -29.33
C THR A 124 -0.71 23.90 -28.96
N MET A 125 -0.66 24.24 -27.66
CA MET A 125 0.10 25.35 -27.13
C MET A 125 1.63 25.06 -26.99
N GLY A 126 2.11 23.90 -27.49
CA GLY A 126 3.53 23.54 -27.47
C GLY A 126 4.03 22.96 -26.13
N ALA A 127 3.15 22.59 -25.20
CA ALA A 127 3.59 21.98 -23.94
C ALA A 127 4.07 20.54 -24.15
N SER A 128 5.30 20.23 -23.70
CA SER A 128 5.83 18.87 -23.71
C SER A 128 5.04 17.95 -22.78
N GLU A 129 5.00 16.63 -23.05
CA GLU A 129 4.32 15.63 -22.22
C GLU A 129 4.80 15.64 -20.77
N ARG A 130 6.09 15.92 -20.55
CA ARG A 130 6.64 16.07 -19.20
C ARG A 130 6.03 17.28 -18.49
N LYS A 131 5.90 18.42 -19.18
CA LYS A 131 5.30 19.66 -18.64
C LYS A 131 3.82 19.46 -18.35
N ILE A 132 3.08 18.77 -19.24
CA ILE A 132 1.67 18.40 -19.05
C ILE A 132 1.52 17.51 -17.82
N PHE A 133 2.37 16.50 -17.66
CA PHE A 133 2.29 15.62 -16.51
C PHE A 133 2.48 16.36 -15.17
N TYR A 134 3.59 17.11 -15.04
CA TYR A 134 3.90 17.74 -13.75
C TYR A 134 3.06 18.99 -13.45
N ARG A 135 2.59 19.73 -14.47
CA ARG A 135 1.84 20.98 -14.27
C ARG A 135 0.33 20.85 -14.40
N LEU A 136 -0.17 19.78 -15.02
CA LEU A 136 -1.61 19.56 -15.16
C LEU A 136 -2.05 18.26 -14.50
N ILE A 137 -1.53 17.09 -14.94
CA ILE A 137 -2.06 15.80 -14.51
C ILE A 137 -1.84 15.59 -13.02
N LEU A 138 -0.61 15.74 -12.55
CA LEU A 138 -0.26 15.50 -11.16
C LEU A 138 -1.00 16.44 -10.18
N PRO A 139 -1.06 17.77 -10.40
CA PRO A 139 -1.80 18.67 -9.51
C PRO A 139 -3.30 18.46 -9.53
N LEU A 140 -3.90 18.22 -10.71
CA LEU A 140 -5.34 17.98 -10.82
C LEU A 140 -5.77 16.66 -10.19
N SER A 141 -4.88 15.67 -10.14
CA SER A 141 -5.13 14.36 -9.52
C SER A 141 -4.73 14.28 -8.05
N LYS A 142 -4.25 15.39 -7.43
CA LYS A 142 -3.72 15.37 -6.06
C LYS A 142 -4.68 14.75 -5.03
N ARG A 143 -5.98 15.04 -5.13
CA ARG A 143 -7.00 14.49 -4.22
C ARG A 143 -7.08 12.96 -4.33
N SER A 144 -7.12 12.42 -5.55
CA SER A 144 -7.13 10.96 -5.79
C SER A 144 -5.84 10.30 -5.32
N ILE A 145 -4.69 10.96 -5.51
CA ILE A 145 -3.39 10.47 -5.02
C ILE A 145 -3.37 10.42 -3.49
N ILE A 146 -3.82 11.49 -2.83
CA ILE A 146 -3.91 11.53 -1.36
C ILE A 146 -4.85 10.43 -0.84
N ALA A 147 -6.02 10.24 -1.47
CA ALA A 147 -6.91 9.15 -1.11
C ALA A 147 -6.23 7.79 -1.27
N GLY A 148 -5.49 7.57 -2.36
CA GLY A 148 -4.71 6.36 -2.57
C GLY A 148 -3.64 6.13 -1.50
N ILE A 149 -2.91 7.17 -1.12
CA ILE A 149 -1.92 7.12 -0.03
C ILE A 149 -2.57 6.71 1.29
N MET A 150 -3.68 7.36 1.66
CA MET A 150 -4.37 7.08 2.92
C MET A 150 -4.95 5.66 2.96
N MET A 151 -5.56 5.20 1.86
CA MET A 151 -6.09 3.84 1.76
C MET A 151 -4.98 2.79 1.81
N SER A 152 -3.86 3.04 1.14
CA SER A 152 -2.70 2.16 1.18
C SER A 152 -2.08 2.09 2.57
N PHE A 153 -2.00 3.21 3.28
CA PHE A 153 -1.50 3.26 4.65
C PHE A 153 -2.40 2.47 5.61
N ALA A 154 -3.72 2.68 5.54
CA ALA A 154 -4.67 1.93 6.34
C ALA A 154 -4.57 0.42 6.07
N ARG A 155 -4.47 0.03 4.79
CA ARG A 155 -4.33 -1.38 4.39
C ARG A 155 -3.01 -1.99 4.86
N ALA A 156 -1.92 -1.23 4.81
CA ALA A 156 -0.60 -1.68 5.24
C ALA A 156 -0.52 -1.92 6.75
N ILE A 157 -1.12 -1.04 7.57
CA ILE A 157 -1.17 -1.21 9.03
C ILE A 157 -2.03 -2.41 9.44
N GLY A 158 -3.13 -2.65 8.73
CA GLY A 158 -4.02 -3.79 8.99
C GLY A 158 -3.57 -5.10 8.34
N GLU A 159 -2.35 -5.18 7.79
CA GLU A 159 -1.89 -6.42 7.16
C GLU A 159 -1.52 -7.47 8.22
N PHE A 160 -2.07 -8.67 8.05
CA PHE A 160 -1.90 -9.78 8.96
C PHE A 160 -1.38 -11.04 8.26
N GLY A 161 -2.14 -11.59 7.34
CA GLY A 161 -1.93 -12.94 6.82
C GLY A 161 -0.64 -13.13 6.06
N ALA A 162 -0.30 -12.21 5.14
CA ALA A 162 0.96 -12.27 4.41
C ALA A 162 2.14 -11.97 5.34
N THR A 163 1.99 -11.03 6.29
CA THR A 163 3.02 -10.70 7.27
C THR A 163 3.28 -11.87 8.20
N LEU A 164 2.24 -12.55 8.70
CA LEU A 164 2.38 -13.75 9.54
C LEU A 164 3.23 -14.82 8.86
N MET A 165 2.97 -15.08 7.58
CA MET A 165 3.70 -16.10 6.83
C MET A 165 5.16 -15.72 6.57
N VAL A 166 5.42 -14.47 6.11
CA VAL A 166 6.76 -14.07 5.65
C VAL A 166 7.66 -13.60 6.78
N ALA A 167 7.13 -12.77 7.67
CA ALA A 167 7.90 -12.17 8.76
C ALA A 167 7.80 -12.96 10.06
N GLY A 168 6.73 -13.76 10.23
CA GLY A 168 6.46 -14.48 11.46
C GLY A 168 6.18 -13.57 12.64
N TYR A 169 5.92 -14.18 13.80
CA TYR A 169 5.79 -13.46 15.07
C TYR A 169 7.10 -13.59 15.86
N ILE A 170 7.90 -12.54 15.84
CA ILE A 170 9.12 -12.42 16.64
C ILE A 170 8.96 -11.20 17.56
N PRO A 171 8.85 -11.39 18.89
CA PRO A 171 8.68 -10.30 19.84
C PRO A 171 9.75 -9.20 19.64
N ASN A 172 9.33 -7.95 19.67
CA ASN A 172 10.16 -6.75 19.50
C ASN A 172 10.85 -6.60 18.13
N LYS A 173 10.55 -7.46 17.15
CA LYS A 173 11.15 -7.41 15.80
C LYS A 173 10.11 -7.36 14.68
N THR A 174 9.12 -8.25 14.71
CA THR A 174 8.13 -8.38 13.63
C THR A 174 6.68 -8.40 14.13
N ASN A 175 6.45 -8.30 15.44
CA ASN A 175 5.13 -8.32 16.08
C ASN A 175 4.35 -7.02 15.78
N THR A 176 3.79 -6.93 14.58
CA THR A 176 2.83 -5.84 14.24
C THR A 176 1.56 -5.95 15.08
N LEU A 177 0.78 -4.86 15.16
CA LEU A 177 -0.47 -4.83 15.94
C LEU A 177 -1.43 -5.99 15.63
N PRO A 178 -1.74 -6.32 14.35
CA PRO A 178 -2.58 -7.46 14.05
C PRO A 178 -1.99 -8.81 14.52
N LEU A 179 -0.67 -8.98 14.41
CA LEU A 179 0.01 -10.17 14.91
C LEU A 179 -0.04 -10.25 16.43
N GLU A 180 0.20 -9.13 17.12
CA GLU A 180 0.15 -9.05 18.58
C GLU A 180 -1.23 -9.41 19.10
N ILE A 181 -2.30 -8.85 18.51
CA ILE A 181 -3.68 -9.17 18.88
C ILE A 181 -3.93 -10.68 18.73
N TYR A 182 -3.55 -11.25 17.61
CA TYR A 182 -3.75 -12.69 17.35
C TYR A 182 -3.06 -13.56 18.39
N PHE A 183 -1.78 -13.31 18.66
CA PHE A 183 -1.02 -14.14 19.62
C PHE A 183 -1.40 -13.89 21.07
N LEU A 184 -1.88 -12.71 21.43
CA LEU A 184 -2.46 -12.46 22.75
C LEU A 184 -3.74 -13.28 23.00
N VAL A 185 -4.60 -13.38 21.98
CA VAL A 185 -5.81 -14.21 22.04
C VAL A 185 -5.43 -15.68 22.14
N GLU A 186 -4.48 -16.18 21.35
CA GLU A 186 -3.97 -17.56 21.43
C GLU A 186 -3.40 -17.91 22.81
N GLN A 187 -2.82 -16.91 23.50
CA GLN A 187 -2.29 -17.08 24.86
C GLN A 187 -3.35 -16.95 25.95
N GLY A 188 -4.63 -16.72 25.62
CA GLY A 188 -5.70 -16.49 26.59
C GLY A 188 -5.64 -15.12 27.29
N LYS A 189 -4.88 -14.17 26.75
CA LYS A 189 -4.71 -12.80 27.29
C LYS A 189 -5.67 -11.81 26.62
N GLU A 190 -6.93 -12.14 26.56
CA GLU A 190 -7.95 -11.37 25.83
C GLU A 190 -8.07 -9.92 26.31
N ASN A 191 -7.94 -9.67 27.62
CA ASN A 191 -8.00 -8.32 28.17
C ASN A 191 -6.87 -7.40 27.61
N GLN A 192 -5.71 -7.95 27.32
CA GLN A 192 -4.62 -7.20 26.70
C GLN A 192 -4.86 -7.03 25.18
N ALA A 193 -5.41 -8.01 24.54
CA ALA A 193 -5.78 -7.95 23.12
C ALA A 193 -6.82 -6.85 22.87
N TRP A 194 -7.82 -6.69 23.74
CA TRP A 194 -8.85 -5.66 23.63
C TRP A 194 -8.26 -4.23 23.57
N LEU A 195 -7.21 -3.96 24.31
CA LEU A 195 -6.54 -2.66 24.28
C LEU A 195 -6.03 -2.34 22.86
N TRP A 196 -5.36 -3.31 22.23
CA TRP A 196 -4.84 -3.14 20.87
C TRP A 196 -5.94 -3.10 19.81
N VAL A 197 -7.02 -3.85 20.02
CA VAL A 197 -8.22 -3.75 19.16
C VAL A 197 -8.78 -2.34 19.18
N LEU A 198 -8.96 -1.75 20.36
CA LEU A 198 -9.47 -0.38 20.50
C LEU A 198 -8.54 0.65 19.81
N VAL A 199 -7.23 0.50 19.96
CA VAL A 199 -6.24 1.35 19.26
C VAL A 199 -6.39 1.24 17.76
N LEU A 200 -6.52 0.02 17.23
CA LEU A 200 -6.66 -0.20 15.79
C LEU A 200 -7.99 0.33 15.24
N VAL A 201 -9.09 0.16 15.99
CA VAL A 201 -10.40 0.71 15.64
C VAL A 201 -10.39 2.24 15.64
N ALA A 202 -9.84 2.87 16.68
CA ALA A 202 -9.72 4.33 16.76
C ALA A 202 -8.88 4.88 15.59
N PHE A 203 -7.77 4.22 15.27
CA PHE A 203 -6.95 4.53 14.11
C PHE A 203 -7.75 4.43 12.80
N SER A 204 -8.48 3.35 12.59
CA SER A 204 -9.29 3.11 11.38
C SER A 204 -10.37 4.18 11.20
N ILE A 205 -11.09 4.51 12.28
CA ILE A 205 -12.09 5.59 12.28
C ILE A 205 -11.46 6.93 11.90
N THR A 206 -10.28 7.23 12.45
CA THR A 206 -9.55 8.47 12.16
C THR A 206 -9.20 8.56 10.67
N VAL A 207 -8.63 7.49 10.10
CA VAL A 207 -8.26 7.45 8.67
C VAL A 207 -9.49 7.62 7.78
N ILE A 208 -10.60 6.91 8.06
CA ILE A 208 -11.84 7.01 7.29
C ILE A 208 -12.43 8.43 7.40
N SER A 209 -12.42 9.02 8.58
CA SER A 209 -12.91 10.39 8.80
C SER A 209 -12.09 11.43 8.02
N MET A 210 -10.77 11.28 8.00
CA MET A 210 -9.88 12.14 7.20
C MET A 210 -10.13 11.97 5.70
N LEU A 211 -10.36 10.75 5.22
CA LEU A 211 -10.73 10.49 3.82
C LEU A 211 -12.04 11.16 3.44
N ASN A 212 -13.06 11.03 4.28
CA ASN A 212 -14.37 11.65 4.04
C ASN A 212 -14.26 13.18 4.02
N PHE A 213 -13.49 13.76 4.92
CA PHE A 213 -13.22 15.19 4.93
C PHE A 213 -12.52 15.66 3.64
N ALA A 214 -11.48 14.95 3.21
CA ALA A 214 -10.76 15.27 1.97
C ALA A 214 -11.61 15.14 0.70
N ASN A 215 -12.69 14.36 0.73
CA ASN A 215 -13.60 14.18 -0.40
C ASN A 215 -14.84 15.10 -0.38
N ARG A 216 -15.15 15.77 0.72
CA ARG A 216 -16.37 16.57 0.92
C ARG A 216 -16.51 17.75 -0.05
N ASP A 217 -15.41 18.34 -0.48
CA ASP A 217 -15.39 19.50 -1.38
C ASP A 217 -15.81 19.17 -2.83
N LYS A 218 -16.04 17.90 -3.18
CA LYS A 218 -16.53 17.52 -4.51
C LYS A 218 -18.04 17.76 -4.71
N VAL A 219 -18.82 17.81 -3.64
CA VAL A 219 -20.28 17.90 -3.72
C VAL A 219 -20.74 19.36 -3.86
N GLN A 220 -19.92 20.32 -3.41
CA GLN A 220 -20.29 21.74 -3.44
C GLN A 220 -19.91 22.50 -4.72
N GLU A 221 -19.16 21.88 -5.65
CA GLU A 221 -18.80 22.50 -6.94
C GLU A 221 -19.75 22.11 -8.10
N VAL A 222 -20.82 21.38 -7.84
CA VAL A 222 -21.77 20.89 -8.87
C VAL A 222 -23.16 21.54 -8.76
N ASP A 223 -23.42 22.34 -7.72
CA ASP A 223 -24.59 23.19 -7.55
C ASP A 223 -24.19 24.64 -7.85
#